data_ce8a58ce2f040d1c36fa447e9c780eb8
#
_entry.id   ce8a58ce2f040d1c36fa447e9c780eb8
#
_cell.length_a   1.000
_cell.length_b   1.000
_cell.length_c   1.000
_cell.angle_alpha   90.00
_cell.angle_beta   90.00
_cell.angle_gamma   90.00
#
_symmetry.space_group_name_H-M   'P 1'
#
loop_
_entity.id
_entity.type
_entity.pdbx_description
1 polymer ?
#
loop_
_entity_poly.entity_id
_entity_poly.type
_entity_poly.pdbx_seq_one_letter_code
_entity_poly.pdbx_strand_id
1 'polypeptide(L)' 'MIISERIFYIMEQKNMSQLELSRRTGIATSNISDWKKKKTNPKADCLLSICDALDI' A
#
# COMPACT_ATOMS: atom_id res chain seq x y z
N MET A 1 -15.50 1.21 -3.18
CA MET A 1 -14.12 0.68 -3.04
C MET A 1 -13.35 1.53 -2.05
N ILE A 2 -12.76 0.91 -1.04
CA ILE A 2 -11.93 1.65 -0.08
C ILE A 2 -10.53 1.84 -0.66
N ILE A 3 -9.81 2.82 -0.12
CA ILE A 3 -8.48 3.20 -0.62
C ILE A 3 -7.51 2.01 -0.57
N SER A 4 -7.52 1.22 0.50
CA SER A 4 -6.61 0.09 0.62
C SER A 4 -6.86 -0.97 -0.45
N GLU A 5 -8.12 -1.23 -0.79
CA GLU A 5 -8.45 -2.15 -1.87
C GLU A 5 -7.88 -1.68 -3.20
N ARG A 6 -7.99 -0.38 -3.46
CA ARG A 6 -7.44 0.22 -4.68
C ARG A 6 -5.93 0.07 -4.74
N ILE A 7 -5.26 0.30 -3.60
CA ILE A 7 -3.81 0.17 -3.52
C ILE A 7 -3.37 -1.26 -3.84
N PHE A 8 -4.02 -2.26 -3.24
CA PHE A 8 -3.66 -3.65 -3.49
C PHE A 8 -3.97 -4.07 -4.92
N TYR A 9 -5.03 -3.55 -5.50
CA TYR A 9 -5.34 -3.79 -6.90
C TYR A 9 -4.22 -3.27 -7.80
N ILE A 10 -3.75 -2.05 -7.57
CA ILE A 10 -2.66 -1.45 -8.35
C ILE A 10 -1.37 -2.22 -8.17
N MET A 11 -1.06 -2.64 -6.94
CA MET A 11 0.12 -3.45 -6.66
C MET A 11 0.10 -4.74 -7.47
N GLU A 12 -1.05 -5.39 -7.52
CA GLU A 12 -1.22 -6.62 -8.29
C GLU A 12 -0.98 -6.38 -9.77
N GLN A 13 -1.51 -5.29 -10.32
CA GLN A 13 -1.31 -4.94 -11.72
C GLN A 13 0.16 -4.68 -12.04
N LYS A 14 0.92 -4.17 -11.07
CA LYS A 14 2.35 -3.87 -11.23
C LYS A 14 3.25 -5.01 -10.76
N ASN A 15 2.68 -6.13 -10.35
CA ASN A 15 3.43 -7.27 -9.79
C ASN A 15 4.30 -6.86 -8.60
N MET A 16 3.79 -5.95 -7.77
CA MET A 16 4.52 -5.46 -6.61
C MET A 16 4.05 -6.18 -5.35
N SER A 17 5.00 -6.75 -4.60
CA SER A 17 4.69 -7.43 -3.35
C SER A 17 4.60 -6.42 -2.20
N GLN A 18 4.03 -6.86 -1.07
CA GLN A 18 3.97 -6.03 0.13
C GLN A 18 5.38 -5.70 0.64
N LEU A 19 6.32 -6.64 0.51
CA LEU A 19 7.70 -6.39 0.90
C LEU A 19 8.33 -5.30 0.05
N GLU A 20 8.09 -5.33 -1.25
CA GLU A 20 8.62 -4.31 -2.16
C GLU A 20 8.02 -2.94 -1.83
N LEU A 21 6.72 -2.88 -1.59
CA LEU A 21 6.08 -1.63 -1.20
C LEU A 21 6.67 -1.10 0.11
N SER A 22 6.89 -1.99 1.07
CA SER A 22 7.50 -1.64 2.34
C SER A 22 8.88 -1.01 2.13
N ARG A 23 9.70 -1.59 1.28
CA ARG A 23 11.03 -1.07 0.99
C ARG A 23 10.98 0.32 0.35
N ARG A 24 10.05 0.52 -0.56
CA ARG A 24 9.95 1.79 -1.29
C ARG A 24 9.37 2.91 -0.46
N THR A 25 8.49 2.58 0.47
CA THR A 25 7.79 3.60 1.27
C THR A 25 8.37 3.78 2.67
N GLY A 26 9.12 2.80 3.15
CA GLY A 26 9.60 2.80 4.52
C GLY A 26 8.52 2.40 5.54
N ILE A 27 7.37 1.94 5.07
CA ILE A 27 6.27 1.51 5.94
C ILE A 27 6.47 0.04 6.30
N ALA A 28 6.25 -0.31 7.56
CA ALA A 28 6.41 -1.70 8.00
C ALA A 28 5.42 -2.62 7.27
N THR A 29 5.88 -3.82 6.90
CA THR A 29 5.03 -4.80 6.24
C THR A 29 3.82 -5.18 7.08
N SER A 30 3.95 -5.18 8.40
CA SER A 30 2.83 -5.46 9.30
C SER A 30 1.70 -4.46 9.13
N ASN A 31 2.02 -3.19 8.93
CA ASN A 31 1.01 -2.16 8.69
C ASN A 31 0.31 -2.38 7.35
N ILE A 32 1.08 -2.69 6.32
CA ILE A 32 0.52 -2.96 5.00
C ILE A 32 -0.41 -4.17 5.05
N SER A 33 0.01 -5.22 5.73
CA SER A 33 -0.79 -6.42 5.89
C SER A 33 -2.08 -6.15 6.66
N ASP A 34 -2.01 -5.28 7.68
CA ASP A 34 -3.19 -4.90 8.46
C ASP A 34 -4.23 -4.18 7.60
N TRP A 35 -3.80 -3.32 6.69
CA TRP A 35 -4.74 -2.65 5.79
C TRP A 35 -5.55 -3.68 4.98
N LYS A 36 -4.91 -4.75 4.56
CA LYS A 36 -5.58 -5.80 3.80
C LYS A 36 -6.50 -6.63 4.68
N LYS A 37 -6.03 -7.04 5.86
CA LYS A 37 -6.80 -7.90 6.77
C LYS A 37 -7.98 -7.18 7.40
N LYS A 38 -7.75 -5.96 7.87
CA LYS A 38 -8.77 -5.19 8.59
C LYS A 38 -9.56 -4.26 7.69
N LYS A 39 -9.18 -4.20 6.42
CA LYS A 39 -9.80 -3.31 5.42
C LYS A 39 -9.80 -1.86 5.89
N THR A 40 -8.72 -1.47 6.56
CA THR A 40 -8.53 -0.08 6.99
C THR A 40 -7.75 0.68 5.92
N ASN A 41 -7.81 2.01 5.98
CA ASN A 41 -7.09 2.85 5.05
C ASN A 41 -5.79 3.36 5.67
N PRO A 42 -4.74 3.56 4.86
CA PRO A 42 -3.51 4.17 5.36
C PRO A 42 -3.76 5.64 5.71
N LYS A 43 -2.90 6.18 6.57
CA LYS A 43 -2.93 7.60 6.90
C LYS A 43 -2.53 8.42 5.67
N ALA A 44 -2.89 9.71 5.68
CA ALA A 44 -2.59 10.59 4.55
C ALA A 44 -1.11 10.63 4.20
N ASP A 45 -0.23 10.70 5.21
CA ASP A 45 1.21 10.73 4.98
C ASP A 45 1.69 9.44 4.31
N CYS A 46 1.18 8.30 4.76
CA CYS A 46 1.50 7.00 4.16
C CYS A 46 0.95 6.93 2.74
N LEU A 47 -0.23 7.49 2.52
CA LEU A 47 -0.86 7.45 1.20
C LEU A 47 -0.02 8.19 0.17
N LEU A 48 0.55 9.34 0.52
CA LEU A 48 1.43 10.08 -0.39
C LEU A 48 2.65 9.25 -0.76
N SER A 49 3.28 8.61 0.23
CA SER A 49 4.43 7.74 -0.02
C SER A 49 4.06 6.56 -0.92
N ILE A 50 2.88 5.98 -0.70
CA ILE A 50 2.40 4.86 -1.49
C ILE A 50 2.15 5.28 -2.93
N CYS A 51 1.50 6.41 -3.14
CA CYS A 51 1.25 6.91 -4.49
C CYS A 51 2.56 7.16 -5.23
N ASP A 52 3.54 7.74 -4.55
CA ASP A 52 4.85 7.98 -5.12
C ASP A 52 5.54 6.67 -5.50
N ALA A 53 5.49 5.67 -4.62
CA ALA A 53 6.09 4.36 -4.87
C ALA A 53 5.41 3.62 -6.02
N LEU A 54 4.11 3.82 -6.19
CA LEU A 54 3.33 3.18 -7.26
C LEU A 54 3.29 3.99 -8.54
N ASP A 55 3.87 5.18 -8.52
CA ASP A 55 3.96 6.06 -9.70
C ASP A 55 2.57 6.43 -10.23
N ILE A 56 1.70 6.84 -9.33
CA ILE A 56 0.34 7.24 -9.70
C ILE A 56 -0.04 8.61 -9.16
#